data_47093dfe47702ac78999b9356a1a4354
#
_entry.id   47093dfe47702ac78999b9356a1a4354
#
_cell.length_a   1.000
_cell.length_b   1.000
_cell.length_c   1.000
_cell.angle_alpha   90.00
_cell.angle_beta   90.00
_cell.angle_gamma   90.00
#
_symmetry.space_group_name_H-M   'P 1'
#
loop_
_entity.id
_entity.type
_entity.pdbx_description
1 polymer ?
#
loop_
_entity_poly.entity_id
_entity_poly.type
_entity_poly.pdbx_seq_one_letter_code
_entity_poly.pdbx_strand_id
1 'polypeptide(L)'
;MQKLTAATVFAELQGKEIALIGLGVSHRPVAKLLAQKGMKVTIYDKKSPEELGEAAKELTAMGVKFITGADYLQKLRGDVIFRTPGMYFNHPRLKELMKAGCAVTSELELFMQCCPCPIIGVTGSDGKTTTTSLIAEMLRQSGKTVHLGGNIGRALFPELETVKPDDMAVVELSSFQLLSMRQSPEIAVVTNVTPNHLDVHGTMEEYIAAKKNIFLHQGAFTATVLNADCPTTAGFAAEVRGDCRWFSRRHPVERGAWLDEAGTLHYTDGKGDTPLFPMSEIKIPGLHNVENMLTAIAAVWGLVPPEAIRHVANTFPGVEHRIEFVRELDGVRWYNDSIATSPTRTIAGLESFDQKLIIIAGGYDKHLDYTPLAGPVLEHVKALILTGATADKIEAAVTAHPDYAASGLVLRRAATLEEAVTMAHELAKAGDIVSLSPASASFDCY
;
A
#
# COMPACT_ATOMS: atom_id res chain seq x y z
N MET A 1 5.46 -10.25 30.58
CA MET A 1 5.03 -8.84 30.50
C MET A 1 3.55 -8.81 30.22
N GLN A 2 2.78 -7.98 30.91
CA GLN A 2 1.35 -7.79 30.64
C GLN A 2 1.19 -7.13 29.26
N LYS A 3 0.23 -7.59 28.44
CA LYS A 3 -0.05 -6.98 27.13
C LYS A 3 -0.40 -5.51 27.35
N LEU A 4 0.24 -4.58 26.61
CA LEU A 4 -0.11 -3.18 26.67
C LEU A 4 -1.57 -2.99 26.20
N THR A 5 -2.28 -2.09 26.84
CA THR A 5 -3.64 -1.70 26.47
C THR A 5 -3.68 -0.22 26.14
N ALA A 6 -4.73 0.25 25.47
CA ALA A 6 -4.94 1.67 25.22
C ALA A 6 -4.82 2.50 26.52
N ALA A 7 -5.49 2.06 27.59
CA ALA A 7 -5.49 2.73 28.87
C ALA A 7 -4.07 2.83 29.48
N THR A 8 -3.29 1.74 29.43
CA THR A 8 -1.92 1.74 29.96
C THR A 8 -0.99 2.63 29.15
N VAL A 9 -1.10 2.65 27.80
CA VAL A 9 -0.28 3.54 26.96
C VAL A 9 -0.63 5.00 27.21
N PHE A 10 -1.90 5.36 27.27
CA PHE A 10 -2.27 6.75 27.56
C PHE A 10 -1.83 7.18 28.97
N ALA A 11 -1.89 6.29 29.95
CA ALA A 11 -1.34 6.57 31.28
C ALA A 11 0.18 6.78 31.27
N GLU A 12 0.91 5.97 30.49
CA GLU A 12 2.37 6.13 30.31
C GLU A 12 2.77 7.40 29.56
N LEU A 13 1.91 7.90 28.68
CA LEU A 13 2.14 9.15 27.96
C LEU A 13 1.80 10.39 28.79
N GLN A 14 1.01 10.23 29.86
CA GLN A 14 0.56 11.35 30.69
C GLN A 14 1.76 12.02 31.39
N GLY A 15 1.80 13.35 31.34
CA GLY A 15 2.86 14.16 31.95
C GLY A 15 4.16 14.24 31.14
N LYS A 16 4.33 13.40 30.11
CA LYS A 16 5.52 13.41 29.22
C LYS A 16 5.44 14.50 28.17
N GLU A 17 6.61 14.97 27.72
CA GLU A 17 6.75 15.83 26.56
C GLU A 17 6.73 14.96 25.30
N ILE A 18 5.66 15.07 24.50
CA ILE A 18 5.45 14.25 23.29
C ILE A 18 5.81 15.06 22.05
N ALA A 19 6.73 14.53 21.25
CA ALA A 19 7.14 15.10 19.98
C ALA A 19 6.58 14.29 18.81
N LEU A 20 5.94 14.94 17.83
CA LEU A 20 5.54 14.34 16.56
C LEU A 20 6.40 14.93 15.45
N ILE A 21 7.04 14.07 14.64
CA ILE A 21 7.84 14.48 13.49
C ILE A 21 6.94 14.55 12.25
N GLY A 22 6.69 15.74 11.75
CA GLY A 22 5.82 16.03 10.60
C GLY A 22 4.33 16.01 10.94
N LEU A 23 3.56 16.93 10.36
CA LEU A 23 2.10 16.97 10.44
C LEU A 23 1.48 16.37 9.16
N GLY A 24 1.81 15.12 8.88
CA GLY A 24 1.21 14.37 7.78
C GLY A 24 -0.16 13.78 8.12
N VAL A 25 -0.72 13.01 7.16
CA VAL A 25 -2.05 12.41 7.27
C VAL A 25 -2.20 11.55 8.54
N SER A 26 -1.19 10.77 8.91
CA SER A 26 -1.22 9.92 10.10
C SER A 26 -1.08 10.69 11.41
N HIS A 27 -0.23 11.72 11.45
CA HIS A 27 0.04 12.45 12.69
C HIS A 27 -1.02 13.50 13.05
N ARG A 28 -1.78 14.01 12.09
CA ARG A 28 -2.86 14.96 12.38
C ARG A 28 -3.91 14.41 13.37
N PRO A 29 -4.54 13.24 13.14
CA PRO A 29 -5.50 12.69 14.09
C PRO A 29 -4.85 12.23 15.41
N VAL A 30 -3.58 11.80 15.39
CA VAL A 30 -2.83 11.46 16.61
C VAL A 30 -2.61 12.70 17.47
N ALA A 31 -2.14 13.80 16.88
CA ALA A 31 -1.93 15.07 17.61
C ALA A 31 -3.23 15.58 18.23
N LYS A 32 -4.34 15.49 17.49
CA LYS A 32 -5.68 15.88 17.97
C LYS A 32 -6.11 15.04 19.18
N LEU A 33 -6.00 13.71 19.08
CA LEU A 33 -6.33 12.81 20.18
C LEU A 33 -5.51 13.10 21.44
N LEU A 34 -4.18 13.23 21.30
CA LEU A 34 -3.29 13.47 22.43
C LEU A 34 -3.58 14.84 23.10
N ALA A 35 -3.85 15.88 22.30
CA ALA A 35 -4.25 17.18 22.80
C ALA A 35 -5.60 17.14 23.53
N GLN A 36 -6.60 16.43 22.98
CA GLN A 36 -7.90 16.22 23.63
C GLN A 36 -7.78 15.52 24.99
N LYS A 37 -6.78 14.64 25.13
CA LYS A 37 -6.46 13.98 26.41
C LYS A 37 -5.60 14.85 27.36
N GLY A 38 -5.35 16.12 27.01
CA GLY A 38 -4.59 17.07 27.83
C GLY A 38 -3.08 16.80 27.88
N MET A 39 -2.55 16.08 26.89
CA MET A 39 -1.12 15.78 26.82
C MET A 39 -0.31 16.93 26.23
N LYS A 40 0.95 17.04 26.60
CA LYS A 40 1.87 18.07 26.10
C LYS A 40 2.45 17.64 24.75
N VAL A 41 1.90 18.17 23.67
CA VAL A 41 2.28 17.81 22.29
C VAL A 41 3.04 18.95 21.62
N THR A 42 4.16 18.61 20.99
CA THR A 42 4.93 19.51 20.11
C THR A 42 5.12 18.86 18.74
N ILE A 43 4.73 19.56 17.70
CA ILE A 43 4.93 19.12 16.31
C ILE A 43 6.21 19.76 15.79
N TYR A 44 7.06 18.92 15.18
CA TYR A 44 8.31 19.31 14.52
C TYR A 44 8.16 19.12 13.02
N ASP A 45 8.12 20.19 12.24
CA ASP A 45 7.90 20.11 10.80
C ASP A 45 8.84 21.07 10.03
N LYS A 46 9.15 20.71 8.80
CA LYS A 46 9.90 21.58 7.90
C LYS A 46 9.09 22.80 7.46
N LYS A 47 7.77 22.59 7.26
CA LYS A 47 6.81 23.62 6.83
C LYS A 47 6.37 24.48 8.01
N SER A 48 6.15 25.79 7.77
CA SER A 48 5.60 26.69 8.76
C SER A 48 4.14 26.36 9.11
N PRO A 49 3.60 26.81 10.26
CA PRO A 49 2.18 26.62 10.58
C PRO A 49 1.23 27.19 9.52
N GLU A 50 1.62 28.28 8.86
CA GLU A 50 0.86 28.90 7.78
C GLU A 50 0.79 27.98 6.55
N GLU A 51 1.91 27.35 6.18
CA GLU A 51 1.98 26.36 5.10
C GLU A 51 1.25 25.04 5.43
N LEU A 52 1.13 24.70 6.72
CA LEU A 52 0.37 23.55 7.21
C LEU A 52 -1.15 23.83 7.28
N GLY A 53 -1.56 25.08 7.16
CA GLY A 53 -2.93 25.52 6.96
C GLY A 53 -3.87 25.30 8.15
N GLU A 54 -5.13 25.01 7.89
CA GLU A 54 -6.21 24.91 8.89
C GLU A 54 -5.92 23.85 9.98
N ALA A 55 -5.23 22.77 9.63
CA ALA A 55 -4.89 21.74 10.62
C ALA A 55 -3.93 22.26 11.70
N ALA A 56 -2.98 23.12 11.34
CA ALA A 56 -2.08 23.72 12.32
C ALA A 56 -2.80 24.73 13.20
N LYS A 57 -3.74 25.50 12.63
CA LYS A 57 -4.58 26.44 13.40
C LYS A 57 -5.45 25.73 14.43
N GLU A 58 -6.16 24.66 14.00
CA GLU A 58 -6.96 23.83 14.89
C GLU A 58 -6.14 23.30 16.07
N LEU A 59 -4.99 22.71 15.80
CA LEU A 59 -4.11 22.12 16.80
C LEU A 59 -3.50 23.17 17.72
N THR A 60 -3.13 24.33 17.20
CA THR A 60 -2.65 25.45 18.01
C THR A 60 -3.72 25.93 19.00
N ALA A 61 -4.98 26.03 18.56
CA ALA A 61 -6.10 26.37 19.45
C ALA A 61 -6.33 25.34 20.56
N MET A 62 -5.89 24.08 20.33
CA MET A 62 -5.91 23.00 21.33
C MET A 62 -4.66 22.97 22.22
N GLY A 63 -3.75 23.94 22.10
CA GLY A 63 -2.53 24.03 22.91
C GLY A 63 -1.33 23.23 22.38
N VAL A 64 -1.39 22.69 21.17
CA VAL A 64 -0.27 22.02 20.52
C VAL A 64 0.77 23.05 20.09
N LYS A 65 2.03 22.80 20.40
CA LYS A 65 3.16 23.67 20.03
C LYS A 65 3.72 23.25 18.67
N PHE A 66 4.29 24.22 17.94
CA PHE A 66 4.97 23.98 16.65
C PHE A 66 6.41 24.46 16.74
N ILE A 67 7.35 23.64 16.30
CA ILE A 67 8.75 24.00 16.06
C ILE A 67 9.05 23.67 14.61
N THR A 68 9.23 24.71 13.82
CA THR A 68 9.26 24.60 12.34
C THR A 68 10.52 25.19 11.74
N GLY A 69 10.73 24.96 10.44
CA GLY A 69 11.83 25.46 9.64
C GLY A 69 12.87 24.39 9.30
N ALA A 70 13.90 24.78 8.54
CA ALA A 70 14.89 23.85 7.97
C ALA A 70 15.68 23.05 9.06
N ASP A 71 15.81 23.63 10.24
CA ASP A 71 16.57 23.07 11.38
C ASP A 71 15.68 22.35 12.42
N TYR A 72 14.43 22.07 12.11
CA TYR A 72 13.45 21.47 13.06
C TYR A 72 13.95 20.18 13.71
N LEU A 73 14.70 19.34 12.96
CA LEU A 73 15.26 18.10 13.51
C LEU A 73 16.37 18.34 14.52
N GLN A 74 17.16 19.41 14.37
CA GLN A 74 18.20 19.77 15.34
C GLN A 74 17.58 20.23 16.66
N LYS A 75 16.40 20.84 16.60
CA LYS A 75 15.63 21.30 17.76
C LYS A 75 14.78 20.22 18.39
N LEU A 76 14.68 19.02 17.76
CA LEU A 76 13.84 17.91 18.22
C LEU A 76 14.21 17.48 19.63
N ARG A 77 13.21 17.46 20.53
CA ARG A 77 13.29 16.98 21.92
C ARG A 77 11.93 16.46 22.35
N GLY A 78 11.93 15.61 23.38
CA GLY A 78 10.73 15.04 24.01
C GLY A 78 11.10 13.76 24.73
N ASP A 79 10.26 13.34 25.65
CA ASP A 79 10.39 12.04 26.32
C ASP A 79 9.97 10.91 25.39
N VAL A 80 8.94 11.19 24.57
CA VAL A 80 8.40 10.24 23.58
C VAL A 80 8.32 10.93 22.23
N ILE A 81 8.91 10.29 21.22
CA ILE A 81 9.01 10.79 19.85
C ILE A 81 8.24 9.88 18.91
N PHE A 82 7.19 10.40 18.30
CA PHE A 82 6.46 9.72 17.23
C PHE A 82 7.09 10.06 15.89
N ARG A 83 7.70 9.06 15.23
CA ARG A 83 8.21 9.23 13.88
C ARG A 83 7.15 8.93 12.82
N THR A 84 7.20 9.64 11.71
CA THR A 84 6.46 9.27 10.49
C THR A 84 7.20 8.19 9.72
N PRO A 85 6.53 7.38 8.88
CA PRO A 85 7.19 6.41 8.00
C PRO A 85 8.28 7.03 7.11
N GLY A 86 8.10 8.27 6.65
CA GLY A 86 9.09 9.00 5.86
C GLY A 86 10.37 9.39 6.61
N MET A 87 10.34 9.32 7.95
CA MET A 87 11.55 9.51 8.76
C MET A 87 12.25 8.18 9.00
N TYR A 88 13.42 7.99 8.37
CA TYR A 88 14.18 6.75 8.51
C TYR A 88 14.56 6.47 9.96
N PHE A 89 14.23 5.28 10.47
CA PHE A 89 14.43 4.92 11.89
C PHE A 89 15.88 5.05 12.34
N ASN A 90 16.83 4.71 11.45
CA ASN A 90 18.26 4.81 11.73
C ASN A 90 18.84 6.22 11.53
N HIS A 91 18.01 7.26 11.39
CA HIS A 91 18.51 8.64 11.25
C HIS A 91 19.39 9.04 12.43
N PRO A 92 20.59 9.67 12.22
CA PRO A 92 21.56 9.98 13.28
C PRO A 92 20.91 10.71 14.48
N ARG A 93 20.04 11.70 14.21
CA ARG A 93 19.37 12.44 15.28
C ARG A 93 18.47 11.58 16.14
N LEU A 94 17.74 10.61 15.58
CA LEU A 94 16.92 9.67 16.36
C LEU A 94 17.80 8.76 17.22
N LYS A 95 18.94 8.29 16.68
CA LYS A 95 19.90 7.47 17.44
C LYS A 95 20.50 8.24 18.63
N GLU A 96 20.80 9.52 18.47
CA GLU A 96 21.28 10.37 19.55
C GLU A 96 20.22 10.49 20.67
N LEU A 97 18.97 10.75 20.28
CA LEU A 97 17.86 10.92 21.22
C LEU A 97 17.54 9.60 21.96
N MET A 98 17.58 8.47 21.27
CA MET A 98 17.44 7.14 21.91
C MET A 98 18.57 6.87 22.92
N LYS A 99 19.82 7.23 22.59
CA LYS A 99 20.95 7.13 23.52
C LYS A 99 20.79 8.06 24.74
N ALA A 100 20.10 9.18 24.56
CA ALA A 100 19.76 10.11 25.64
C ALA A 100 18.54 9.67 26.48
N GLY A 101 17.94 8.52 26.19
CA GLY A 101 16.82 7.95 26.93
C GLY A 101 15.43 8.30 26.40
N CYS A 102 15.33 8.97 25.24
CA CYS A 102 14.03 9.24 24.62
C CYS A 102 13.43 7.95 24.02
N ALA A 103 12.14 7.71 24.24
CA ALA A 103 11.41 6.64 23.56
C ALA A 103 11.05 7.08 22.14
N VAL A 104 11.47 6.31 21.14
CA VAL A 104 11.10 6.54 19.74
C VAL A 104 10.15 5.46 19.29
N THR A 105 8.98 5.85 18.79
CA THR A 105 7.90 4.98 18.35
C THR A 105 7.20 5.53 17.10
N SER A 106 6.15 4.87 16.66
CA SER A 106 5.19 5.39 15.68
C SER A 106 3.77 5.09 16.15
N GLU A 107 2.79 5.78 15.55
CA GLU A 107 1.38 5.53 15.88
C GLU A 107 0.99 4.07 15.61
N LEU A 108 1.49 3.53 14.48
CA LEU A 108 1.19 2.17 14.08
C LEU A 108 1.86 1.13 14.99
N GLU A 109 3.07 1.39 15.46
CA GLU A 109 3.78 0.55 16.42
C GLU A 109 3.00 0.43 17.73
N LEU A 110 2.51 1.56 18.25
CA LEU A 110 1.66 1.57 19.45
C LEU A 110 0.31 0.90 19.20
N PHE A 111 -0.31 1.12 18.04
CA PHE A 111 -1.54 0.40 17.69
C PHE A 111 -1.32 -1.12 17.71
N MET A 112 -0.29 -1.62 17.02
CA MET A 112 0.05 -3.04 16.99
C MET A 112 0.29 -3.63 18.39
N GLN A 113 0.89 -2.85 19.29
CA GLN A 113 1.17 -3.27 20.66
C GLN A 113 -0.08 -3.36 21.55
N CYS A 114 -1.06 -2.51 21.29
CA CYS A 114 -2.20 -2.31 22.18
C CYS A 114 -3.51 -2.85 21.64
N CYS A 115 -3.56 -3.19 20.34
CA CYS A 115 -4.77 -3.65 19.68
C CYS A 115 -5.34 -4.88 20.41
N PRO A 116 -6.61 -4.84 20.88
CA PRO A 116 -7.21 -5.96 21.60
C PRO A 116 -7.66 -7.09 20.69
N CYS A 117 -7.95 -6.81 19.41
CA CYS A 117 -8.42 -7.80 18.44
C CYS A 117 -7.26 -8.43 17.65
N PRO A 118 -7.50 -9.55 16.97
CA PRO A 118 -6.53 -10.14 16.05
C PRO A 118 -6.19 -9.20 14.89
N ILE A 119 -4.90 -9.24 14.48
CA ILE A 119 -4.36 -8.41 13.40
C ILE A 119 -3.93 -9.30 12.23
N ILE A 120 -4.35 -8.95 11.02
CA ILE A 120 -3.78 -9.45 9.78
C ILE A 120 -2.90 -8.35 9.20
N GLY A 121 -1.59 -8.58 9.14
CA GLY A 121 -0.63 -7.62 8.59
C GLY A 121 -0.16 -8.02 7.20
N VAL A 122 -0.15 -7.09 6.26
CA VAL A 122 0.23 -7.34 4.86
C VAL A 122 1.43 -6.48 4.47
N THR A 123 2.50 -7.13 4.00
CA THR A 123 3.65 -6.45 3.39
C THR A 123 4.02 -7.08 2.05
N GLY A 124 4.96 -6.47 1.36
CA GLY A 124 5.51 -6.92 0.08
C GLY A 124 6.04 -5.74 -0.73
N SER A 125 6.60 -6.01 -1.89
CA SER A 125 6.96 -4.95 -2.84
C SER A 125 5.72 -4.44 -3.57
N ASP A 126 4.93 -5.35 -4.13
CA ASP A 126 3.71 -5.06 -4.89
C ASP A 126 2.51 -5.84 -4.34
N GLY A 127 1.28 -5.46 -4.74
CA GLY A 127 0.04 -6.14 -4.37
C GLY A 127 -0.48 -5.88 -2.94
N LYS A 128 0.27 -5.20 -2.07
CA LYS A 128 -0.11 -4.93 -0.67
C LYS A 128 -1.51 -4.35 -0.53
N THR A 129 -1.76 -3.23 -1.16
CA THR A 129 -3.02 -2.47 -1.00
C THR A 129 -4.23 -3.27 -1.46
N THR A 130 -4.12 -3.91 -2.62
CA THR A 130 -5.20 -4.76 -3.16
C THR A 130 -5.46 -5.96 -2.25
N THR A 131 -4.41 -6.67 -1.83
CA THR A 131 -4.54 -7.80 -0.91
C THR A 131 -5.13 -7.38 0.44
N THR A 132 -4.67 -6.27 1.02
CA THR A 132 -5.19 -5.73 2.28
C THR A 132 -6.68 -5.39 2.17
N SER A 133 -7.08 -4.76 1.06
CA SER A 133 -8.47 -4.39 0.79
C SER A 133 -9.36 -5.61 0.56
N LEU A 134 -8.88 -6.62 -0.19
CA LEU A 134 -9.59 -7.90 -0.39
C LEU A 134 -9.83 -8.62 0.93
N ILE A 135 -8.79 -8.74 1.78
CA ILE A 135 -8.90 -9.35 3.12
C ILE A 135 -9.94 -8.61 3.97
N ALA A 136 -9.87 -7.28 3.99
CA ALA A 136 -10.80 -6.46 4.77
C ALA A 136 -12.25 -6.64 4.29
N GLU A 137 -12.46 -6.68 2.98
CA GLU A 137 -13.81 -6.86 2.42
C GLU A 137 -14.35 -8.27 2.66
N MET A 138 -13.54 -9.32 2.52
CA MET A 138 -13.93 -10.69 2.85
C MET A 138 -14.36 -10.84 4.32
N LEU A 139 -13.62 -10.21 5.24
CA LEU A 139 -13.97 -10.20 6.66
C LEU A 139 -15.28 -9.44 6.92
N ARG A 140 -15.50 -8.29 6.26
CA ARG A 140 -16.76 -7.54 6.36
C ARG A 140 -17.95 -8.34 5.85
N GLN A 141 -17.78 -9.01 4.70
CA GLN A 141 -18.83 -9.88 4.14
C GLN A 141 -19.15 -11.09 5.03
N SER A 142 -18.22 -11.50 5.88
CA SER A 142 -18.49 -12.51 6.92
C SER A 142 -19.10 -11.95 8.21
N GLY A 143 -19.47 -10.66 8.24
CA GLY A 143 -20.11 -9.99 9.38
C GLY A 143 -19.15 -9.45 10.44
N LYS A 144 -17.82 -9.42 10.18
CA LYS A 144 -16.84 -8.87 11.11
C LYS A 144 -16.76 -7.34 11.02
N THR A 145 -16.60 -6.70 12.18
CA THR A 145 -16.15 -5.29 12.23
C THR A 145 -14.66 -5.23 11.91
N VAL A 146 -14.28 -4.42 10.91
CA VAL A 146 -12.90 -4.38 10.40
C VAL A 146 -12.31 -2.99 10.51
N HIS A 147 -11.18 -2.89 11.20
CA HIS A 147 -10.32 -1.70 11.29
C HIS A 147 -9.22 -1.80 10.24
N LEU A 148 -9.35 -1.02 9.17
CA LEU A 148 -8.43 -1.03 8.04
C LEU A 148 -7.53 0.22 8.07
N GLY A 149 -6.21 0.04 7.98
CA GLY A 149 -5.27 1.15 7.97
C GLY A 149 -3.80 0.75 7.82
N GLY A 150 -2.91 1.59 8.32
CA GLY A 150 -1.46 1.41 8.23
C GLY A 150 -0.83 2.29 7.16
N ASN A 151 -0.16 1.71 6.17
CA ASN A 151 0.43 2.48 5.05
C ASN A 151 -0.63 3.00 4.07
N ILE A 152 -1.88 2.62 4.24
CA ILE A 152 -3.06 3.04 3.48
C ILE A 152 -4.15 3.53 4.43
N GLY A 153 -5.07 4.34 3.89
CA GLY A 153 -6.24 4.79 4.63
C GLY A 153 -5.88 5.75 5.77
N ARG A 154 -6.33 5.42 6.97
CA ARG A 154 -6.27 6.27 8.16
C ARG A 154 -5.31 5.74 9.21
N ALA A 155 -4.87 6.64 10.11
CA ALA A 155 -4.14 6.24 11.30
C ALA A 155 -5.04 5.42 12.23
N LEU A 156 -4.53 4.29 12.72
CA LEU A 156 -5.30 3.36 13.56
C LEU A 156 -5.18 3.64 15.06
N PHE A 157 -4.08 4.22 15.51
CA PHE A 157 -3.88 4.53 16.94
C PHE A 157 -5.01 5.40 17.54
N PRO A 158 -5.57 6.40 16.84
CA PRO A 158 -6.71 7.17 17.36
C PRO A 158 -7.99 6.36 17.57
N GLU A 159 -8.14 5.22 16.90
CA GLU A 159 -9.32 4.37 17.04
C GLU A 159 -9.19 3.33 18.16
N LEU A 160 -8.03 3.20 18.77
CA LEU A 160 -7.67 2.11 19.67
C LEU A 160 -8.67 1.90 20.82
N GLU A 161 -9.29 2.98 21.34
CA GLU A 161 -10.30 2.90 22.40
C GLU A 161 -11.66 2.35 21.93
N THR A 162 -11.90 2.33 20.62
CA THR A 162 -13.16 1.84 20.03
C THR A 162 -13.05 0.40 19.53
N VAL A 163 -11.82 -0.11 19.37
CA VAL A 163 -11.56 -1.48 18.92
C VAL A 163 -11.96 -2.48 20.01
N LYS A 164 -12.75 -3.48 19.62
CA LYS A 164 -13.21 -4.54 20.53
C LYS A 164 -12.44 -5.84 20.27
N PRO A 165 -12.36 -6.75 21.26
CA PRO A 165 -11.65 -8.04 21.11
C PRO A 165 -12.19 -8.92 19.96
N ASP A 166 -13.48 -8.83 19.63
CA ASP A 166 -14.13 -9.62 18.57
C ASP A 166 -14.03 -8.99 17.18
N ASP A 167 -13.49 -7.77 17.07
CA ASP A 167 -13.23 -7.10 15.80
C ASP A 167 -12.01 -7.74 15.11
N MET A 168 -11.69 -7.27 13.91
CA MET A 168 -10.47 -7.62 13.17
C MET A 168 -9.73 -6.36 12.74
N ALA A 169 -8.43 -6.34 12.88
CA ALA A 169 -7.60 -5.29 12.27
C ALA A 169 -6.89 -5.82 11.03
N VAL A 170 -6.94 -5.09 9.94
CA VAL A 170 -6.22 -5.40 8.70
C VAL A 170 -5.28 -4.25 8.39
N VAL A 171 -3.98 -4.52 8.37
CA VAL A 171 -2.95 -3.48 8.42
C VAL A 171 -1.97 -3.64 7.27
N GLU A 172 -1.91 -2.66 6.38
CA GLU A 172 -0.83 -2.58 5.39
C GLU A 172 0.45 -2.07 6.03
N LEU A 173 1.56 -2.76 5.82
CA LEU A 173 2.85 -2.47 6.43
C LEU A 173 3.93 -2.25 5.37
N SER A 174 4.48 -1.04 5.31
CA SER A 174 5.67 -0.74 4.49
C SER A 174 6.95 -1.26 5.16
N SER A 175 8.02 -1.42 4.37
CA SER A 175 9.34 -1.76 4.92
C SER A 175 9.86 -0.72 5.91
N PHE A 176 9.53 0.55 5.71
CA PHE A 176 9.91 1.64 6.61
C PHE A 176 9.22 1.57 7.98
N GLN A 177 7.96 1.13 8.01
CA GLN A 177 7.23 0.89 9.25
C GLN A 177 7.77 -0.35 9.97
N LEU A 178 8.01 -1.42 9.23
CA LEU A 178 8.53 -2.69 9.76
C LEU A 178 9.95 -2.59 10.30
N LEU A 179 10.78 -1.65 9.83
CA LEU A 179 12.18 -1.52 10.24
C LEU A 179 12.37 -1.42 11.75
N SER A 180 11.50 -0.69 12.45
CA SER A 180 11.54 -0.54 13.91
C SER A 180 10.63 -1.51 14.66
N MET A 181 9.71 -2.17 13.97
CA MET A 181 8.68 -3.00 14.59
C MET A 181 9.28 -4.24 15.25
N ARG A 182 8.82 -4.53 16.47
CA ARG A 182 9.26 -5.68 17.29
C ARG A 182 8.08 -6.53 17.73
N GLN A 183 6.98 -6.38 17.00
CA GLN A 183 5.77 -7.18 17.16
C GLN A 183 5.27 -7.60 15.80
N SER A 184 4.74 -8.80 15.73
CA SER A 184 4.16 -9.38 14.52
C SER A 184 2.65 -9.58 14.70
N PRO A 185 1.85 -9.45 13.64
CA PRO A 185 0.43 -9.76 13.67
C PRO A 185 0.17 -11.26 13.87
N GLU A 186 -1.05 -11.64 14.24
CA GLU A 186 -1.48 -13.03 14.33
C GLU A 186 -1.41 -13.75 12.99
N ILE A 187 -1.72 -13.01 11.89
CA ILE A 187 -1.54 -13.51 10.53
C ILE A 187 -0.66 -12.52 9.78
N ALA A 188 0.54 -12.95 9.41
CA ALA A 188 1.48 -12.20 8.61
C ALA A 188 1.37 -12.60 7.13
N VAL A 189 1.34 -11.63 6.23
CA VAL A 189 1.24 -11.87 4.79
C VAL A 189 2.37 -11.16 4.07
N VAL A 190 3.12 -11.92 3.25
CA VAL A 190 4.18 -11.37 2.39
C VAL A 190 3.85 -11.68 0.93
N THR A 191 3.43 -10.68 0.17
CA THR A 191 2.97 -10.86 -1.22
C THR A 191 4.12 -11.25 -2.15
N ASN A 192 5.19 -10.46 -2.14
CA ASN A 192 6.42 -10.68 -2.91
C ASN A 192 7.54 -9.79 -2.37
N VAL A 193 8.77 -10.08 -2.77
CA VAL A 193 9.94 -9.24 -2.48
C VAL A 193 10.78 -9.11 -3.74
N THR A 194 10.72 -7.93 -4.35
CA THR A 194 11.50 -7.52 -5.53
C THR A 194 12.27 -6.23 -5.20
N PRO A 195 13.38 -5.91 -5.86
CA PRO A 195 14.15 -4.70 -5.61
C PRO A 195 13.29 -3.44 -5.63
N ASN A 196 13.28 -2.70 -4.53
CA ASN A 196 12.56 -1.45 -4.38
C ASN A 196 13.13 -0.65 -3.20
N HIS A 197 13.09 0.69 -3.25
CA HIS A 197 13.54 1.57 -2.17
C HIS A 197 14.99 1.35 -1.71
N LEU A 198 15.88 0.88 -2.59
CA LEU A 198 17.30 0.65 -2.28
C LEU A 198 18.08 1.95 -2.06
N ASP A 199 17.59 3.07 -2.57
CA ASP A 199 18.06 4.42 -2.30
C ASP A 199 17.99 4.79 -0.80
N VAL A 200 17.08 4.17 -0.06
CA VAL A 200 16.88 4.42 1.38
C VAL A 200 17.38 3.27 2.24
N HIS A 201 17.10 2.01 1.86
CA HIS A 201 17.55 0.84 2.62
C HIS A 201 19.05 0.52 2.44
N GLY A 202 19.66 1.03 1.37
CA GLY A 202 21.05 0.79 1.04
C GLY A 202 21.27 -0.53 0.31
N THR A 203 20.80 -1.66 0.84
CA THR A 203 20.97 -2.98 0.21
C THR A 203 19.68 -3.78 0.16
N MET A 204 19.65 -4.82 -0.68
CA MET A 204 18.52 -5.75 -0.76
C MET A 204 18.37 -6.56 0.54
N GLU A 205 19.46 -6.88 1.19
CA GLU A 205 19.48 -7.61 2.47
C GLU A 205 18.80 -6.80 3.58
N GLU A 206 19.08 -5.49 3.66
CA GLU A 206 18.43 -4.60 4.64
C GLU A 206 16.94 -4.45 4.36
N TYR A 207 16.56 -4.36 3.08
CA TYR A 207 15.16 -4.31 2.67
C TYR A 207 14.41 -5.60 3.03
N ILE A 208 15.01 -6.77 2.77
CA ILE A 208 14.48 -8.08 3.16
C ILE A 208 14.38 -8.19 4.68
N ALA A 209 15.43 -7.84 5.41
CA ALA A 209 15.45 -7.89 6.87
C ALA A 209 14.34 -7.02 7.48
N ALA A 210 14.10 -5.83 6.94
CA ALA A 210 13.01 -4.96 7.37
C ALA A 210 11.65 -5.64 7.18
N LYS A 211 11.39 -6.27 6.03
CA LYS A 211 10.12 -6.95 5.74
C LYS A 211 9.89 -8.19 6.62
N LYS A 212 10.93 -8.94 6.92
CA LYS A 212 10.87 -10.13 7.77
C LYS A 212 10.36 -9.82 9.17
N ASN A 213 10.50 -8.60 9.69
CA ASN A 213 9.96 -8.20 10.98
C ASN A 213 8.42 -8.40 11.07
N ILE A 214 7.72 -8.55 9.95
CA ILE A 214 6.28 -8.84 9.97
C ILE A 214 5.98 -10.21 10.61
N PHE A 215 6.88 -11.19 10.54
CA PHE A 215 6.66 -12.54 11.09
C PHE A 215 7.72 -12.99 12.10
N LEU A 216 8.89 -12.37 12.18
CA LEU A 216 9.98 -12.81 13.05
C LEU A 216 9.65 -12.81 14.54
N HIS A 217 8.64 -12.03 14.95
CA HIS A 217 8.20 -11.95 16.36
C HIS A 217 6.93 -12.77 16.62
N GLN A 218 6.50 -13.61 15.67
CA GLN A 218 5.36 -14.50 15.83
C GLN A 218 5.67 -15.69 16.76
N GLY A 219 4.62 -16.18 17.41
CA GLY A 219 4.64 -17.40 18.21
C GLY A 219 4.19 -18.63 17.43
N ALA A 220 4.06 -19.78 18.14
CA ALA A 220 3.67 -21.04 17.53
C ALA A 220 2.21 -21.13 17.07
N PHE A 221 1.33 -20.25 17.58
CA PHE A 221 -0.11 -20.26 17.29
C PHE A 221 -0.54 -19.14 16.32
N THR A 222 0.38 -18.69 15.49
CA THR A 222 0.18 -17.66 14.48
C THR A 222 0.31 -18.26 13.08
N ALA A 223 -0.07 -17.51 12.06
CA ALA A 223 0.08 -17.94 10.67
C ALA A 223 0.92 -16.96 9.86
N THR A 224 1.69 -17.48 8.90
CA THR A 224 2.41 -16.69 7.91
C THR A 224 2.05 -17.15 6.51
N VAL A 225 1.60 -16.22 5.66
CA VAL A 225 1.27 -16.48 4.25
C VAL A 225 2.42 -16.00 3.38
N LEU A 226 2.97 -16.91 2.57
CA LEU A 226 4.14 -16.68 1.72
C LEU A 226 3.83 -17.01 0.26
N ASN A 227 4.48 -16.32 -0.65
CA ASN A 227 4.43 -16.59 -2.09
C ASN A 227 5.40 -17.71 -2.47
N ALA A 228 4.87 -18.84 -2.92
CA ALA A 228 5.68 -19.98 -3.36
C ALA A 228 6.35 -19.71 -4.72
N ASP A 229 5.78 -18.82 -5.53
CA ASP A 229 6.31 -18.45 -6.85
C ASP A 229 7.47 -17.43 -6.78
N CYS A 230 7.71 -16.82 -5.61
CA CYS A 230 8.78 -15.86 -5.39
C CYS A 230 9.92 -16.50 -4.57
N PRO A 231 11.10 -16.75 -5.15
CA PRO A 231 12.20 -17.44 -4.45
C PRO A 231 12.60 -16.78 -3.13
N THR A 232 12.57 -15.45 -3.06
CA THR A 232 12.90 -14.71 -1.83
C THR A 232 11.93 -15.02 -0.70
N THR A 233 10.62 -14.96 -0.98
CA THR A 233 9.58 -15.24 0.04
C THR A 233 9.52 -16.73 0.38
N ALA A 234 9.71 -17.62 -0.61
CA ALA A 234 9.79 -19.06 -0.36
C ALA A 234 10.92 -19.41 0.63
N GLY A 235 12.06 -18.72 0.52
CA GLY A 235 13.18 -18.89 1.46
C GLY A 235 12.86 -18.48 2.91
N PHE A 236 11.80 -17.69 3.16
CA PHE A 236 11.42 -17.29 4.52
C PHE A 236 10.79 -18.41 5.35
N ALA A 237 10.30 -19.46 4.70
CA ALA A 237 9.60 -20.56 5.37
C ALA A 237 10.42 -21.23 6.49
N ALA A 238 11.74 -21.32 6.32
CA ALA A 238 12.64 -21.87 7.32
C ALA A 238 12.66 -21.07 8.65
N GLU A 239 12.19 -19.83 8.64
CA GLU A 239 12.18 -18.95 9.82
C GLU A 239 10.76 -18.78 10.40
N VAL A 240 9.73 -19.34 9.74
CA VAL A 240 8.34 -19.29 10.23
C VAL A 240 8.19 -20.26 11.40
N ARG A 241 7.62 -19.79 12.52
CA ARG A 241 7.45 -20.58 13.74
C ARG A 241 6.08 -21.23 13.88
N GLY A 242 5.07 -20.64 13.26
CA GLY A 242 3.67 -21.09 13.32
C GLY A 242 3.23 -21.83 12.06
N ASP A 243 1.97 -21.64 11.72
CA ASP A 243 1.34 -22.20 10.52
C ASP A 243 1.87 -21.48 9.25
N CYS A 244 2.66 -22.18 8.44
CA CYS A 244 3.13 -21.66 7.15
C CYS A 244 2.11 -21.99 6.07
N ARG A 245 1.50 -20.97 5.50
CA ARG A 245 0.54 -21.08 4.40
C ARG A 245 1.14 -20.49 3.15
N TRP A 246 0.85 -21.11 2.02
CA TRP A 246 1.37 -20.71 0.73
C TRP A 246 0.28 -20.12 -0.16
N PHE A 247 0.68 -19.33 -1.12
CA PHE A 247 -0.11 -19.12 -2.31
C PHE A 247 0.77 -19.28 -3.56
N SER A 248 0.18 -19.81 -4.63
CA SER A 248 0.86 -19.99 -5.90
C SER A 248 -0.12 -19.88 -7.06
N ARG A 249 0.31 -19.22 -8.11
CA ARG A 249 -0.40 -19.18 -9.39
C ARG A 249 0.12 -20.23 -10.37
N ARG A 250 1.25 -20.88 -10.06
CA ARG A 250 1.99 -21.71 -11.01
C ARG A 250 1.93 -23.21 -10.73
N HIS A 251 1.70 -23.59 -9.48
CA HIS A 251 1.73 -25.01 -9.07
C HIS A 251 0.93 -25.22 -7.78
N PRO A 252 0.47 -26.46 -7.55
CA PRO A 252 -0.15 -26.84 -6.28
C PRO A 252 0.79 -26.58 -5.09
N VAL A 253 0.21 -26.32 -3.91
CA VAL A 253 0.94 -26.09 -2.65
C VAL A 253 0.49 -27.13 -1.62
N GLU A 254 1.34 -27.40 -0.63
CA GLU A 254 1.00 -28.36 0.44
C GLU A 254 -0.12 -27.83 1.35
N ARG A 255 -0.13 -26.52 1.63
CA ARG A 255 -1.11 -25.86 2.48
C ARG A 255 -1.28 -24.41 2.04
N GLY A 256 -2.47 -24.02 1.61
CA GLY A 256 -2.76 -22.68 1.16
C GLY A 256 -3.59 -22.62 -0.10
N ALA A 257 -3.55 -21.48 -0.81
CA ALA A 257 -4.35 -21.22 -1.99
C ALA A 257 -3.52 -21.34 -3.28
N TRP A 258 -4.09 -21.94 -4.33
CA TRP A 258 -3.38 -22.14 -5.58
C TRP A 258 -4.32 -22.12 -6.79
N LEU A 259 -3.75 -21.92 -7.98
CA LEU A 259 -4.45 -21.91 -9.24
C LEU A 259 -4.11 -23.17 -10.05
N ASP A 260 -5.13 -23.88 -10.51
CA ASP A 260 -4.93 -25.03 -11.39
C ASP A 260 -4.75 -24.64 -12.86
N GLU A 261 -4.41 -25.61 -13.70
CA GLU A 261 -4.23 -25.41 -15.16
C GLU A 261 -5.54 -25.04 -15.88
N ALA A 262 -6.69 -25.38 -15.30
CA ALA A 262 -8.01 -25.03 -15.84
C ALA A 262 -8.43 -23.62 -15.44
N GLY A 263 -7.65 -22.94 -14.61
CA GLY A 263 -7.94 -21.59 -14.12
C GLY A 263 -8.89 -21.56 -12.93
N THR A 264 -9.02 -22.66 -12.19
CA THR A 264 -9.80 -22.70 -10.94
C THR A 264 -8.91 -22.39 -9.75
N LEU A 265 -9.39 -21.54 -8.83
CA LEU A 265 -8.74 -21.30 -7.55
C LEU A 265 -9.11 -22.41 -6.57
N HIS A 266 -8.12 -22.88 -5.86
CA HIS A 266 -8.23 -23.94 -4.86
C HIS A 266 -7.69 -23.48 -3.51
N TYR A 267 -8.14 -24.15 -2.45
CA TYR A 267 -7.45 -24.14 -1.16
C TYR A 267 -7.23 -25.57 -0.65
N THR A 268 -6.01 -25.85 -0.19
CA THR A 268 -5.68 -27.09 0.49
C THR A 268 -5.24 -26.86 1.94
N ASP A 269 -5.68 -27.70 2.86
CA ASP A 269 -5.28 -27.68 4.27
C ASP A 269 -4.20 -28.74 4.60
N GLY A 270 -3.67 -29.41 3.56
CA GLY A 270 -2.72 -30.50 3.66
C GLY A 270 -3.38 -31.88 3.87
N LYS A 271 -4.70 -31.96 4.00
CA LYS A 271 -5.48 -33.19 4.14
C LYS A 271 -6.49 -33.38 3.02
N GLY A 272 -6.98 -32.26 2.49
CA GLY A 272 -7.93 -32.22 1.39
C GLY A 272 -7.77 -30.96 0.57
N ASP A 273 -8.24 -31.00 -0.66
CA ASP A 273 -8.26 -29.89 -1.59
C ASP A 273 -9.71 -29.46 -1.83
N THR A 274 -9.95 -28.19 -1.80
CA THR A 274 -11.27 -27.56 -1.98
C THR A 274 -11.23 -26.65 -3.19
N PRO A 275 -11.87 -27.01 -4.31
CA PRO A 275 -12.06 -26.08 -5.42
C PRO A 275 -13.02 -24.98 -5.03
N LEU A 276 -12.72 -23.73 -5.40
CA LEU A 276 -13.48 -22.55 -5.00
C LEU A 276 -14.30 -21.97 -6.16
N PHE A 277 -13.64 -21.36 -7.13
CA PHE A 277 -14.27 -20.73 -8.30
C PHE A 277 -13.22 -20.46 -9.39
N PRO A 278 -13.65 -20.34 -10.64
CA PRO A 278 -12.72 -20.01 -11.74
C PRO A 278 -12.23 -18.56 -11.64
N MET A 279 -10.99 -18.32 -12.06
CA MET A 279 -10.37 -16.98 -12.05
C MET A 279 -11.14 -15.95 -12.87
N SER A 280 -11.94 -16.38 -13.85
CA SER A 280 -12.80 -15.51 -14.65
C SER A 280 -13.91 -14.83 -13.85
N GLU A 281 -14.20 -15.30 -12.65
CA GLU A 281 -15.12 -14.65 -11.71
C GLU A 281 -14.49 -13.47 -10.94
N ILE A 282 -13.16 -13.30 -11.01
CA ILE A 282 -12.49 -12.17 -10.37
C ILE A 282 -12.75 -10.91 -11.19
N LYS A 283 -13.50 -9.99 -10.61
CA LYS A 283 -13.96 -8.77 -11.28
C LYS A 283 -12.82 -7.81 -11.65
N ILE A 284 -11.80 -7.72 -10.81
CA ILE A 284 -10.64 -6.86 -11.05
C ILE A 284 -9.68 -7.52 -12.07
N PRO A 285 -9.29 -6.81 -13.14
CA PRO A 285 -8.53 -7.42 -14.23
C PRO A 285 -7.07 -7.70 -13.87
N GLY A 286 -6.45 -8.64 -14.60
CA GLY A 286 -5.02 -8.91 -14.57
C GLY A 286 -4.61 -10.09 -13.67
N LEU A 287 -3.61 -10.85 -14.14
CA LEU A 287 -3.09 -12.04 -13.45
C LEU A 287 -2.49 -11.73 -12.07
N HIS A 288 -1.94 -10.52 -11.88
CA HIS A 288 -1.49 -10.06 -10.57
C HIS A 288 -2.63 -9.95 -9.55
N ASN A 289 -3.87 -9.71 -10.00
CA ASN A 289 -5.04 -9.70 -9.12
C ASN A 289 -5.53 -11.12 -8.78
N VAL A 290 -5.26 -12.11 -9.63
CA VAL A 290 -5.41 -13.53 -9.26
C VAL A 290 -4.44 -13.88 -8.12
N GLU A 291 -3.18 -13.44 -8.18
CA GLU A 291 -2.22 -13.61 -7.09
C GLU A 291 -2.66 -12.90 -5.79
N ASN A 292 -3.16 -11.66 -5.90
CA ASN A 292 -3.71 -10.93 -4.75
C ASN A 292 -4.90 -11.66 -4.12
N MET A 293 -5.77 -12.26 -4.95
CA MET A 293 -6.92 -13.05 -4.51
C MET A 293 -6.48 -14.33 -3.80
N LEU A 294 -5.55 -15.10 -4.39
CA LEU A 294 -4.97 -16.30 -3.75
C LEU A 294 -4.33 -15.96 -2.40
N THR A 295 -3.60 -14.85 -2.35
CA THR A 295 -2.98 -14.34 -1.11
C THR A 295 -4.03 -14.03 -0.04
N ALA A 296 -5.11 -13.34 -0.42
CA ALA A 296 -6.20 -13.00 0.49
C ALA A 296 -6.93 -14.26 0.98
N ILE A 297 -7.22 -15.23 0.08
CA ILE A 297 -7.81 -16.52 0.43
C ILE A 297 -6.97 -17.24 1.48
N ALA A 298 -5.65 -17.37 1.24
CA ALA A 298 -4.73 -18.02 2.17
C ALA A 298 -4.70 -17.34 3.55
N ALA A 299 -4.86 -16.03 3.59
CA ALA A 299 -4.88 -15.25 4.84
C ALA A 299 -6.18 -15.46 5.63
N VAL A 300 -7.34 -15.49 4.96
CA VAL A 300 -8.65 -15.51 5.65
C VAL A 300 -9.24 -16.90 5.80
N TRP A 301 -8.60 -17.94 5.28
CA TRP A 301 -9.14 -19.31 5.35
C TRP A 301 -9.38 -19.74 6.78
N GLY A 302 -10.59 -20.26 7.02
CA GLY A 302 -11.07 -20.63 8.34
C GLY A 302 -11.66 -19.48 9.17
N LEU A 303 -11.50 -18.22 8.71
CA LEU A 303 -12.12 -17.02 9.31
C LEU A 303 -13.35 -16.56 8.52
N VAL A 304 -13.36 -16.82 7.22
CA VAL A 304 -14.37 -16.38 6.27
C VAL A 304 -14.91 -17.59 5.51
N PRO A 305 -16.22 -17.76 5.38
CA PRO A 305 -16.80 -18.85 4.62
C PRO A 305 -16.56 -18.70 3.12
N PRO A 306 -16.41 -19.82 2.36
CA PRO A 306 -16.08 -19.78 0.92
C PRO A 306 -17.04 -18.96 0.06
N GLU A 307 -18.31 -18.94 0.39
CA GLU A 307 -19.33 -18.14 -0.31
C GLU A 307 -19.08 -16.63 -0.17
N ALA A 308 -18.61 -16.15 0.98
CA ALA A 308 -18.27 -14.75 1.16
C ALA A 308 -16.97 -14.40 0.38
N ILE A 309 -16.02 -15.32 0.30
CA ILE A 309 -14.81 -15.15 -0.52
C ILE A 309 -15.20 -15.00 -2.00
N ARG A 310 -16.05 -15.92 -2.52
CA ARG A 310 -16.52 -15.87 -3.90
C ARG A 310 -17.34 -14.61 -4.20
N HIS A 311 -18.19 -14.19 -3.25
CA HIS A 311 -18.93 -12.94 -3.37
C HIS A 311 -18.00 -11.75 -3.58
N VAL A 312 -16.93 -11.64 -2.77
CA VAL A 312 -15.94 -10.57 -2.91
C VAL A 312 -15.21 -10.66 -4.26
N ALA A 313 -14.84 -11.86 -4.71
CA ALA A 313 -14.22 -12.03 -6.03
C ALA A 313 -15.08 -11.43 -7.15
N ASN A 314 -16.38 -11.66 -7.11
CA ASN A 314 -17.34 -11.20 -8.13
C ASN A 314 -17.71 -9.71 -8.01
N THR A 315 -17.56 -9.10 -6.84
CA THR A 315 -18.13 -7.76 -6.57
C THR A 315 -17.09 -6.70 -6.28
N PHE A 316 -15.88 -7.08 -5.81
CA PHE A 316 -14.85 -6.13 -5.41
C PHE A 316 -14.48 -5.21 -6.58
N PRO A 317 -14.67 -3.87 -6.42
CA PRO A 317 -14.51 -2.93 -7.53
C PRO A 317 -13.04 -2.59 -7.84
N GLY A 318 -12.10 -3.07 -7.02
CA GLY A 318 -10.72 -2.64 -7.02
C GLY A 318 -10.39 -1.65 -5.91
N VAL A 319 -9.19 -1.12 -5.96
CA VAL A 319 -8.71 -0.07 -5.06
C VAL A 319 -8.82 1.26 -5.79
N GLU A 320 -9.32 2.27 -5.11
CA GLU A 320 -9.41 3.63 -5.62
C GLU A 320 -8.06 4.07 -6.24
N HIS A 321 -8.12 4.69 -7.40
CA HIS A 321 -6.97 5.16 -8.19
C HIS A 321 -6.03 4.07 -8.73
N ARG A 322 -6.37 2.77 -8.65
CA ARG A 322 -5.56 1.66 -9.16
C ARG A 322 -6.37 0.81 -10.13
N ILE A 323 -6.21 1.03 -11.42
CA ILE A 323 -7.02 0.40 -12.48
C ILE A 323 -8.50 0.40 -12.07
N GLU A 324 -8.90 1.49 -11.46
CA GLU A 324 -10.24 1.68 -10.91
C GLU A 324 -11.21 1.89 -12.07
N PHE A 325 -12.22 1.03 -12.19
CA PHE A 325 -13.28 1.25 -13.15
C PHE A 325 -14.11 2.45 -12.74
N VAL A 326 -14.10 3.51 -13.54
CA VAL A 326 -14.84 4.75 -13.28
C VAL A 326 -16.25 4.68 -13.82
N ARG A 327 -16.39 4.39 -15.13
CA ARG A 327 -17.67 4.26 -15.81
C ARG A 327 -17.51 3.68 -17.22
N GLU A 328 -18.64 3.30 -17.81
CA GLU A 328 -18.78 3.09 -19.23
C GLU A 328 -19.58 4.25 -19.84
N LEU A 329 -19.10 4.83 -20.92
CA LEU A 329 -19.74 5.91 -21.67
C LEU A 329 -19.62 5.60 -23.15
N ASP A 330 -20.76 5.56 -23.86
CA ASP A 330 -20.83 5.26 -25.29
C ASP A 330 -20.14 3.93 -25.69
N GLY A 331 -20.23 2.93 -24.80
CA GLY A 331 -19.56 1.64 -24.98
C GLY A 331 -18.05 1.67 -24.74
N VAL A 332 -17.48 2.77 -24.26
CA VAL A 332 -16.08 2.94 -23.88
C VAL A 332 -15.92 2.81 -22.38
N ARG A 333 -15.04 1.93 -21.92
CA ARG A 333 -14.74 1.74 -20.50
C ARG A 333 -13.61 2.67 -20.06
N TRP A 334 -13.85 3.42 -18.98
CA TRP A 334 -12.91 4.40 -18.42
C TRP A 334 -12.34 3.91 -17.11
N TYR A 335 -11.01 3.95 -17.00
CA TYR A 335 -10.27 3.53 -15.82
C TYR A 335 -9.39 4.65 -15.27
N ASN A 336 -9.30 4.72 -13.94
CA ASN A 336 -8.41 5.60 -13.20
C ASN A 336 -7.26 4.76 -12.62
N ASP A 337 -6.06 4.94 -13.14
CA ASP A 337 -4.83 4.34 -12.63
C ASP A 337 -3.82 5.44 -12.24
N SER A 338 -4.33 6.54 -11.70
CA SER A 338 -3.51 7.72 -11.35
C SER A 338 -2.44 7.44 -10.29
N ILE A 339 -2.53 6.32 -9.56
CA ILE A 339 -1.49 5.86 -8.63
C ILE A 339 -0.25 5.28 -9.36
N ALA A 340 -0.33 5.03 -10.66
CA ALA A 340 0.79 4.57 -11.48
C ALA A 340 1.77 5.70 -11.77
N THR A 341 2.46 6.16 -10.74
CA THR A 341 3.36 7.32 -10.75
C THR A 341 4.81 6.98 -11.14
N SER A 342 5.00 5.86 -11.83
CA SER A 342 6.29 5.43 -12.39
C SER A 342 6.08 4.55 -13.62
N PRO A 343 7.07 4.48 -14.54
CA PRO A 343 7.02 3.61 -15.72
C PRO A 343 6.64 2.17 -15.41
N THR A 344 7.27 1.55 -14.41
CA THR A 344 7.03 0.15 -14.01
C THR A 344 5.56 -0.11 -13.60
N ARG A 345 4.94 0.84 -12.91
CA ARG A 345 3.53 0.70 -12.50
C ARG A 345 2.57 0.85 -13.68
N THR A 346 2.85 1.79 -14.58
CA THR A 346 2.07 1.94 -15.81
C THR A 346 2.18 0.68 -16.68
N ILE A 347 3.37 0.10 -16.83
CA ILE A 347 3.55 -1.17 -17.55
C ILE A 347 2.64 -2.26 -16.97
N ALA A 348 2.66 -2.47 -15.65
CA ALA A 348 1.78 -3.44 -15.00
C ALA A 348 0.29 -3.16 -15.25
N GLY A 349 -0.10 -1.88 -15.32
CA GLY A 349 -1.44 -1.46 -15.71
C GLY A 349 -1.79 -1.81 -17.15
N LEU A 350 -0.87 -1.58 -18.08
CA LEU A 350 -1.05 -1.92 -19.52
C LEU A 350 -1.24 -3.43 -19.72
N GLU A 351 -0.39 -4.24 -19.09
CA GLU A 351 -0.42 -5.71 -19.14
C GLU A 351 -1.66 -6.34 -18.49
N SER A 352 -2.49 -5.54 -17.83
CA SER A 352 -3.73 -6.01 -17.19
C SER A 352 -4.91 -6.16 -18.15
N PHE A 353 -4.75 -5.79 -19.39
CA PHE A 353 -5.81 -5.81 -20.40
C PHE A 353 -5.37 -6.59 -21.64
N ASP A 354 -6.30 -7.36 -22.19
CA ASP A 354 -6.07 -8.21 -23.37
C ASP A 354 -6.21 -7.45 -24.71
N GLN A 355 -6.41 -6.13 -24.66
CA GLN A 355 -6.58 -5.26 -25.85
C GLN A 355 -5.74 -3.99 -25.74
N LYS A 356 -5.46 -3.36 -26.89
CA LYS A 356 -4.77 -2.07 -26.90
C LYS A 356 -5.62 -0.96 -26.32
N LEU A 357 -5.01 -0.15 -25.48
CA LEU A 357 -5.62 0.92 -24.69
C LEU A 357 -5.44 2.29 -25.38
N ILE A 358 -6.28 3.24 -24.98
CA ILE A 358 -5.98 4.68 -25.08
C ILE A 358 -5.51 5.11 -23.71
N ILE A 359 -4.30 5.66 -23.57
CA ILE A 359 -3.79 6.11 -22.29
C ILE A 359 -3.52 7.61 -22.26
N ILE A 360 -3.79 8.21 -21.10
CA ILE A 360 -3.38 9.56 -20.74
C ILE A 360 -2.20 9.42 -19.80
N ALA A 361 -1.03 9.98 -20.19
CA ALA A 361 0.22 9.86 -19.44
C ALA A 361 0.96 11.19 -19.34
N GLY A 362 1.85 11.28 -18.34
CA GLY A 362 2.64 12.47 -18.05
C GLY A 362 2.31 13.06 -16.68
N GLY A 363 3.04 14.10 -16.29
CA GLY A 363 2.93 14.78 -15.01
C GLY A 363 4.25 15.34 -14.55
N TYR A 364 4.46 15.44 -13.21
CA TYR A 364 5.64 16.01 -12.58
C TYR A 364 6.90 15.16 -12.82
N ASP A 365 8.02 15.82 -13.12
CA ASP A 365 9.30 15.17 -13.41
C ASP A 365 10.08 14.81 -12.14
N LYS A 366 10.11 13.52 -11.82
CA LYS A 366 10.97 12.95 -10.76
C LYS A 366 12.34 12.48 -11.29
N HIS A 367 12.73 12.88 -12.50
CA HIS A 367 13.95 12.43 -13.16
C HIS A 367 14.04 10.91 -13.38
N LEU A 368 12.88 10.29 -13.68
CA LEU A 368 12.80 8.87 -13.98
C LEU A 368 13.27 8.57 -15.40
N ASP A 369 13.76 7.35 -15.62
CA ASP A 369 14.01 6.80 -16.96
C ASP A 369 12.72 6.22 -17.54
N TYR A 370 12.29 6.74 -18.70
CA TYR A 370 11.10 6.29 -19.42
C TYR A 370 11.41 5.27 -20.54
N THR A 371 12.67 4.98 -20.79
CA THR A 371 13.09 4.02 -21.84
C THR A 371 12.40 2.65 -21.69
N PRO A 372 12.25 2.06 -20.48
CA PRO A 372 11.57 0.79 -20.32
C PRO A 372 10.07 0.80 -20.69
N LEU A 373 9.44 1.98 -20.72
CA LEU A 373 8.02 2.13 -21.03
C LEU A 373 7.74 1.99 -22.54
N ALA A 374 8.73 2.23 -23.39
CA ALA A 374 8.55 2.32 -24.84
C ALA A 374 7.99 1.03 -25.46
N GLY A 375 8.63 -0.12 -25.24
CA GLY A 375 8.17 -1.41 -25.76
C GLY A 375 6.74 -1.74 -25.35
N PRO A 376 6.41 -1.78 -24.06
CA PRO A 376 5.04 -2.02 -23.57
C PRO A 376 3.99 -1.04 -24.12
N VAL A 377 4.33 0.24 -24.31
CA VAL A 377 3.42 1.21 -24.94
C VAL A 377 3.14 0.82 -26.39
N LEU A 378 4.14 0.45 -27.18
CA LEU A 378 3.93 0.04 -28.57
C LEU A 378 3.12 -1.24 -28.70
N GLU A 379 3.24 -2.14 -27.74
CA GLU A 379 2.50 -3.40 -27.69
C GLU A 379 1.05 -3.22 -27.25
N HIS A 380 0.82 -2.48 -26.17
CA HIS A 380 -0.47 -2.42 -25.46
C HIS A 380 -1.26 -1.11 -25.67
N VAL A 381 -0.73 -0.13 -26.38
CA VAL A 381 -1.39 1.17 -26.56
C VAL A 381 -1.64 1.45 -28.04
N LYS A 382 -2.85 1.89 -28.37
CA LYS A 382 -3.20 2.36 -29.71
C LYS A 382 -3.18 3.89 -29.83
N ALA A 383 -3.42 4.59 -28.73
CA ALA A 383 -3.29 6.05 -28.65
C ALA A 383 -2.68 6.48 -27.32
N LEU A 384 -1.65 7.30 -27.38
CA LEU A 384 -0.94 7.86 -26.25
C LEU A 384 -1.15 9.38 -26.23
N ILE A 385 -1.81 9.88 -25.20
CA ILE A 385 -2.07 11.29 -24.99
C ILE A 385 -1.17 11.76 -23.86
N LEU A 386 -0.29 12.70 -24.16
CA LEU A 386 0.74 13.18 -23.23
C LEU A 386 0.39 14.55 -22.68
N THR A 387 0.59 14.73 -21.37
CA THR A 387 0.37 16.01 -20.68
C THR A 387 1.44 16.23 -19.58
N GLY A 388 1.57 17.46 -19.07
CA GLY A 388 2.48 17.79 -17.98
C GLY A 388 3.97 17.80 -18.37
N ALA A 389 4.83 18.05 -17.37
CA ALA A 389 6.26 18.31 -17.56
C ALA A 389 7.08 17.12 -18.12
N THR A 390 6.60 15.88 -17.97
CA THR A 390 7.31 14.69 -18.48
C THR A 390 6.91 14.27 -19.88
N ALA A 391 5.97 14.99 -20.51
CA ALA A 391 5.44 14.66 -21.82
C ALA A 391 6.56 14.50 -22.88
N ASP A 392 7.53 15.45 -22.92
CA ASP A 392 8.66 15.40 -23.89
C ASP A 392 9.57 14.18 -23.67
N LYS A 393 9.79 13.81 -22.40
CA LYS A 393 10.64 12.64 -22.08
C LYS A 393 9.99 11.32 -22.45
N ILE A 394 8.68 11.17 -22.20
CA ILE A 394 7.93 9.98 -22.57
C ILE A 394 7.86 9.87 -24.10
N GLU A 395 7.56 10.97 -24.80
CA GLU A 395 7.56 10.99 -26.26
C GLU A 395 8.91 10.61 -26.85
N ALA A 396 10.00 11.21 -26.35
CA ALA A 396 11.35 10.90 -26.80
C ALA A 396 11.70 9.42 -26.60
N ALA A 397 11.36 8.83 -25.45
CA ALA A 397 11.60 7.43 -25.18
C ALA A 397 10.82 6.52 -26.14
N VAL A 398 9.52 6.80 -26.34
CA VAL A 398 8.64 5.97 -27.22
C VAL A 398 9.04 6.11 -28.68
N THR A 399 9.32 7.31 -29.17
CA THR A 399 9.67 7.56 -30.58
C THR A 399 11.07 7.09 -30.94
N ALA A 400 11.98 6.95 -29.97
CA ALA A 400 13.31 6.39 -30.18
C ALA A 400 13.31 4.86 -30.30
N HIS A 401 12.21 4.19 -29.97
CA HIS A 401 12.13 2.72 -30.06
C HIS A 401 12.13 2.26 -31.53
N PRO A 402 12.91 1.22 -31.90
CA PRO A 402 13.03 0.78 -33.30
C PRO A 402 11.69 0.48 -33.97
N ASP A 403 10.73 -0.08 -33.24
CA ASP A 403 9.42 -0.50 -33.74
C ASP A 403 8.39 0.63 -33.80
N TYR A 404 8.74 1.85 -33.37
CA TYR A 404 7.79 2.97 -33.32
C TYR A 404 7.14 3.24 -34.69
N ALA A 405 7.94 3.33 -35.76
CA ALA A 405 7.44 3.64 -37.12
C ALA A 405 6.42 2.60 -37.61
N ALA A 406 6.55 1.33 -37.21
CA ALA A 406 5.66 0.23 -37.64
C ALA A 406 4.47 0.03 -36.68
N SER A 407 4.47 0.63 -35.50
CA SER A 407 3.49 0.35 -34.40
C SER A 407 2.08 0.84 -34.71
N GLY A 408 1.94 1.89 -35.54
CA GLY A 408 0.66 2.57 -35.78
C GLY A 408 0.15 3.36 -34.56
N LEU A 409 0.99 3.59 -33.54
CA LEU A 409 0.63 4.36 -32.34
C LEU A 409 0.22 5.79 -32.70
N VAL A 410 -0.96 6.19 -32.27
CA VAL A 410 -1.42 7.60 -32.37
C VAL A 410 -0.88 8.37 -31.18
N LEU A 411 -0.04 9.37 -31.42
CA LEU A 411 0.52 10.23 -30.38
C LEU A 411 -0.15 11.61 -30.43
N ARG A 412 -0.58 12.13 -29.27
CA ARG A 412 -1.21 13.44 -29.10
C ARG A 412 -0.62 14.16 -27.89
N ARG A 413 -0.75 15.49 -27.89
CA ARG A 413 -0.37 16.37 -26.79
C ARG A 413 -1.59 17.13 -26.32
N ALA A 414 -1.75 17.22 -25.01
CA ALA A 414 -2.78 18.03 -24.34
C ALA A 414 -2.13 18.98 -23.33
N ALA A 415 -2.66 20.19 -23.24
CA ALA A 415 -2.18 21.16 -22.28
C ALA A 415 -2.73 20.91 -20.87
N THR A 416 -3.94 20.35 -20.77
CA THR A 416 -4.62 20.04 -19.50
C THR A 416 -5.17 18.61 -19.49
N LEU A 417 -5.56 18.13 -18.30
CA LEU A 417 -6.22 16.82 -18.17
C LEU A 417 -7.58 16.80 -18.87
N GLU A 418 -8.35 17.88 -18.77
CA GLU A 418 -9.66 18.01 -19.42
C GLU A 418 -9.54 17.89 -20.95
N GLU A 419 -8.53 18.54 -21.52
CA GLU A 419 -8.22 18.42 -22.96
C GLU A 419 -7.81 17.00 -23.29
N ALA A 420 -6.97 16.36 -22.47
CA ALA A 420 -6.55 14.98 -22.68
C ALA A 420 -7.74 14.01 -22.64
N VAL A 421 -8.67 14.18 -21.71
CA VAL A 421 -9.90 13.38 -21.59
C VAL A 421 -10.79 13.59 -22.83
N THR A 422 -10.93 14.82 -23.31
CA THR A 422 -11.70 15.16 -24.51
C THR A 422 -11.10 14.47 -25.74
N MET A 423 -9.78 14.59 -25.94
CA MET A 423 -9.07 13.89 -27.01
C MET A 423 -9.21 12.37 -26.94
N ALA A 424 -9.14 11.81 -25.74
CA ALA A 424 -9.33 10.38 -25.53
C ALA A 424 -10.74 9.94 -25.95
N HIS A 425 -11.76 10.72 -25.59
CA HIS A 425 -13.15 10.46 -25.98
C HIS A 425 -13.35 10.51 -27.49
N GLU A 426 -12.76 11.50 -28.18
CA GLU A 426 -12.83 11.65 -29.63
C GLU A 426 -12.13 10.50 -30.40
N LEU A 427 -11.06 9.96 -29.83
CA LEU A 427 -10.29 8.83 -30.44
C LEU A 427 -10.95 7.47 -30.14
N ALA A 428 -11.73 7.36 -29.08
CA ALA A 428 -12.31 6.12 -28.63
C ALA A 428 -13.51 5.68 -29.47
N LYS A 429 -13.70 4.37 -29.58
CA LYS A 429 -14.88 3.74 -30.20
C LYS A 429 -15.47 2.74 -29.20
N ALA A 430 -16.74 2.39 -29.39
CA ALA A 430 -17.38 1.37 -28.58
C ALA A 430 -16.53 0.08 -28.53
N GLY A 431 -16.35 -0.45 -27.34
CA GLY A 431 -15.45 -1.56 -27.02
C GLY A 431 -14.06 -1.15 -26.56
N ASP A 432 -13.65 0.12 -26.72
CA ASP A 432 -12.35 0.60 -26.29
C ASP A 432 -12.24 0.79 -24.77
N ILE A 433 -10.99 0.84 -24.32
CA ILE A 433 -10.63 1.16 -22.96
C ILE A 433 -9.77 2.42 -22.95
N VAL A 434 -10.16 3.39 -22.14
CA VAL A 434 -9.36 4.58 -21.81
C VAL A 434 -8.86 4.47 -20.38
N SER A 435 -7.56 4.69 -20.15
CA SER A 435 -6.97 4.68 -18.81
C SER A 435 -6.12 5.93 -18.58
N LEU A 436 -6.34 6.58 -17.42
CA LEU A 436 -5.41 7.55 -16.88
C LEU A 436 -4.30 6.78 -16.14
N SER A 437 -3.11 6.66 -16.76
CA SER A 437 -1.97 5.95 -16.20
C SER A 437 -0.70 6.79 -16.41
N PRO A 438 -0.40 7.71 -15.47
CA PRO A 438 0.50 8.83 -15.73
C PRO A 438 1.97 8.49 -15.94
N ALA A 439 2.46 7.34 -15.48
CA ALA A 439 3.88 6.99 -15.43
C ALA A 439 4.77 8.02 -14.68
N SER A 440 4.17 9.07 -14.15
CA SER A 440 4.78 10.23 -13.51
C SER A 440 3.98 10.64 -12.29
N ALA A 441 4.57 11.44 -11.39
CA ALA A 441 3.79 12.01 -10.29
C ALA A 441 2.85 13.11 -10.79
N SER A 442 1.79 13.36 -10.03
CA SER A 442 0.70 14.28 -10.40
C SER A 442 0.67 15.59 -9.61
N PHE A 443 1.75 15.92 -8.86
CA PHE A 443 1.77 17.07 -7.93
C PHE A 443 1.60 18.44 -8.58
N ASP A 444 1.70 18.54 -9.89
CA ASP A 444 1.61 19.76 -10.67
C ASP A 444 0.42 19.78 -11.65
N CYS A 445 -0.33 18.70 -11.72
CA CYS A 445 -1.39 18.54 -12.71
C CYS A 445 -2.80 18.38 -12.10
N TYR A 446 -2.90 18.08 -10.78
CA TYR A 446 -4.19 17.78 -10.11
C TYR A 446 -4.18 18.29 -8.67
#